data_e2c4551d7fe76f851d9064cde3c6f271
#
_entry.id   e2c4551d7fe76f851d9064cde3c6f271
#
_cell.length_a   1.000
_cell.length_b   1.000
_cell.length_c   1.000
_cell.angle_alpha   90.00
_cell.angle_beta   90.00
_cell.angle_gamma   90.00
#
_symmetry.space_group_name_H-M   'P 1'
#
loop_
_entity.id
_entity.type
_entity.pdbx_description
1 polymer ?
#
loop_
_entity_poly.entity_id
_entity_poly.type
_entity_poly.pdbx_seq_one_letter_code
_entity_poly.pdbx_strand_id
1 'polypeptide(L)'
;MQESFLIFITKISLYPTIVFTGLVMFVALYWMVSLLGMVDMDAVDIGDASGEGADLTSSGFVSGLLLKFGLYGVPLIVILSLISLIGWLLSYFYTSFLHQNFDSGILYYLFGTGALIFVLVISMWLTGIIISPIRNKIAKIPRRNAASNIGKIAVVRTLSVTDKHGEVELNDGGAGLILKIRSDINDGSLKQGDRVMLVEYLEAANTYRVTPVKDK
;
A
#
# COMPACT_ATOMS: atom_id res chain seq x y z
N MET A 1 -13.09 -23.32 -32.06
CA MET A 1 -12.53 -23.06 -30.71
C MET A 1 -11.01 -23.25 -30.65
N GLN A 2 -10.42 -24.29 -31.15
CA GLN A 2 -8.97 -24.50 -31.13
C GLN A 2 -8.21 -23.43 -31.93
N GLU A 3 -8.64 -23.05 -33.10
CA GLU A 3 -7.99 -22.02 -33.91
C GLU A 3 -7.99 -20.64 -33.23
N SER A 4 -9.12 -20.25 -32.64
CA SER A 4 -9.20 -18.96 -31.93
C SER A 4 -8.26 -18.93 -30.72
N PHE A 5 -8.11 -20.05 -30.01
CA PHE A 5 -7.19 -20.17 -28.88
C PHE A 5 -5.72 -20.09 -29.33
N LEU A 6 -5.36 -20.75 -30.40
CA LEU A 6 -4.00 -20.69 -30.96
C LEU A 6 -3.64 -19.27 -31.42
N ILE A 7 -4.56 -18.57 -32.08
CA ILE A 7 -4.37 -17.18 -32.48
C ILE A 7 -4.16 -16.29 -31.25
N PHE A 8 -4.93 -16.49 -30.19
CA PHE A 8 -4.77 -15.74 -28.95
C PHE A 8 -3.39 -15.97 -28.33
N ILE A 9 -2.98 -17.24 -28.17
CA ILE A 9 -1.66 -17.59 -27.61
C ILE A 9 -0.53 -16.98 -28.45
N THR A 10 -0.63 -17.05 -29.76
CA THR A 10 0.35 -16.44 -30.65
C THR A 10 0.45 -14.94 -30.43
N LYS A 11 -0.67 -14.22 -30.33
CA LYS A 11 -0.68 -12.77 -30.14
C LYS A 11 -0.11 -12.32 -28.81
N ILE A 12 -0.38 -13.05 -27.72
CA ILE A 12 0.17 -12.70 -26.39
C ILE A 12 1.66 -13.06 -26.26
N SER A 13 2.17 -13.91 -27.14
CA SER A 13 3.58 -14.30 -27.19
C SER A 13 4.42 -13.42 -28.12
N LEU A 14 3.79 -12.57 -28.91
CA LEU A 14 4.49 -11.65 -29.80
C LEU A 14 4.99 -10.40 -29.05
N TYR A 15 6.13 -9.88 -29.50
CA TYR A 15 6.66 -8.61 -29.02
C TYR A 15 5.81 -7.44 -29.59
N PRO A 16 5.43 -6.41 -28.81
CA PRO A 16 5.84 -6.15 -27.42
C PRO A 16 4.94 -6.78 -26.33
N THR A 17 3.84 -7.45 -26.69
CA THR A 17 2.83 -7.96 -25.74
C THR A 17 3.40 -8.99 -24.77
N ILE A 18 4.40 -9.79 -25.19
CA ILE A 18 5.04 -10.79 -24.34
C ILE A 18 5.64 -10.20 -23.05
N VAL A 19 6.13 -8.96 -23.08
CA VAL A 19 6.69 -8.29 -21.91
C VAL A 19 5.61 -8.09 -20.86
N PHE A 20 4.45 -7.57 -21.26
CA PHE A 20 3.32 -7.40 -20.35
C PHE A 20 2.69 -8.72 -19.93
N THR A 21 2.70 -9.74 -20.81
CA THR A 21 2.27 -11.10 -20.46
C THR A 21 3.13 -11.66 -19.33
N GLY A 22 4.44 -11.50 -19.40
CA GLY A 22 5.36 -11.88 -18.32
C GLY A 22 5.07 -11.14 -17.01
N LEU A 23 4.81 -9.82 -17.07
CA LEU A 23 4.43 -9.02 -15.90
C LEU A 23 3.10 -9.49 -15.28
N VAL A 24 2.08 -9.77 -16.10
CA VAL A 24 0.79 -10.28 -15.61
C VAL A 24 0.97 -11.65 -14.94
N MET A 25 1.78 -12.54 -15.53
CA MET A 25 2.09 -13.83 -14.91
C MET A 25 2.82 -13.68 -13.59
N PHE A 26 3.80 -12.78 -13.50
CA PHE A 26 4.51 -12.47 -12.27
C PHE A 26 3.55 -11.98 -11.17
N VAL A 27 2.69 -11.03 -11.49
CA VAL A 27 1.67 -10.50 -10.58
C VAL A 27 0.68 -11.60 -10.15
N ALA A 28 0.25 -12.45 -11.08
CA ALA A 28 -0.64 -13.57 -10.76
C ALA A 28 0.01 -14.56 -9.79
N LEU A 29 1.28 -14.89 -10.00
CA LEU A 29 2.05 -15.73 -9.08
C LEU A 29 2.19 -15.09 -7.71
N TYR A 30 2.49 -13.79 -7.64
CA TYR A 30 2.56 -13.06 -6.38
C TYR A 30 1.24 -13.16 -5.60
N TRP A 31 0.10 -12.88 -6.25
CA TRP A 31 -1.21 -12.99 -5.62
C TRP A 31 -1.54 -14.40 -5.15
N MET A 32 -1.14 -15.41 -5.92
CA MET A 32 -1.32 -16.80 -5.53
C MET A 32 -0.52 -17.15 -4.27
N VAL A 33 0.73 -16.70 -4.17
CA VAL A 33 1.58 -16.92 -2.99
C VAL A 33 1.07 -16.12 -1.78
N SER A 34 0.59 -14.90 -2.01
CA SER A 34 -0.01 -14.05 -0.97
C SER A 34 -1.30 -14.65 -0.40
N LEU A 35 -2.15 -15.25 -1.24
CA LEU A 35 -3.35 -15.98 -0.79
C LEU A 35 -3.03 -17.19 0.10
N LEU A 36 -1.85 -17.79 -0.06
CA LEU A 36 -1.36 -18.85 0.82
C LEU A 36 -0.83 -18.33 2.15
N GLY A 37 -0.87 -17.01 2.38
CA GLY A 37 -0.39 -16.38 3.61
C GLY A 37 1.14 -16.36 3.76
N MET A 38 1.88 -16.57 2.66
CA MET A 38 3.35 -16.64 2.69
C MET A 38 4.03 -15.27 2.54
N VAL A 39 3.29 -14.26 2.10
CA VAL A 39 3.81 -12.90 1.90
C VAL A 39 2.80 -11.88 2.45
N ASP A 40 3.27 -11.01 3.34
CA ASP A 40 2.49 -9.89 3.84
C ASP A 40 2.36 -8.82 2.76
N MET A 41 1.17 -8.25 2.61
CA MET A 41 0.89 -7.17 1.64
C MET A 41 1.74 -5.92 1.88
N ASP A 42 2.18 -5.71 3.12
CA ASP A 42 2.98 -4.56 3.54
C ASP A 42 4.48 -4.73 3.25
N ALA A 43 4.92 -5.93 2.86
CA ALA A 43 6.33 -6.23 2.58
C ALA A 43 6.92 -5.42 1.40
N VAL A 44 6.07 -4.80 0.57
CA VAL A 44 6.47 -3.98 -0.59
C VAL A 44 5.70 -2.66 -0.58
N ASP A 45 5.65 -1.98 0.57
CA ASP A 45 5.04 -0.65 0.66
C ASP A 45 6.10 0.44 0.37
N ILE A 46 5.91 1.18 -0.71
CA ILE A 46 6.71 2.38 -1.03
C ILE A 46 6.22 3.59 -0.20
N GLY A 47 5.18 3.41 0.62
CA GLY A 47 4.56 4.47 1.40
C GLY A 47 5.46 5.10 2.46
N ASP A 48 6.49 4.40 2.91
CA ASP A 48 7.47 4.86 3.91
C ASP A 48 8.87 5.15 3.32
N ALA A 49 8.94 5.68 2.11
CA ALA A 49 10.21 6.17 1.54
C ALA A 49 10.80 7.39 2.30
N SER A 50 10.27 7.72 3.47
CA SER A 50 10.86 8.67 4.43
C SER A 50 11.61 7.98 5.59
N GLY A 51 11.65 6.64 5.64
CA GLY A 51 12.38 5.85 6.65
C GLY A 51 13.70 5.32 6.10
N GLU A 52 14.79 5.59 6.79
CA GLU A 52 16.15 5.09 6.58
C GLU A 52 16.14 3.55 6.42
N GLY A 53 16.38 3.05 5.21
CA GLY A 53 16.58 1.62 5.01
C GLY A 53 16.38 1.04 3.61
N ALA A 54 15.90 1.78 2.63
CA ALA A 54 15.80 1.28 1.25
C ALA A 54 16.98 1.77 0.40
N ASP A 55 18.12 1.13 0.56
CA ASP A 55 19.30 1.25 -0.31
C ASP A 55 19.00 0.59 -1.68
N LEU A 56 18.17 1.24 -2.47
CA LEU A 56 18.11 1.02 -3.91
C LEU A 56 18.39 2.36 -4.59
N THR A 57 19.61 2.54 -5.04
CA THR A 57 20.06 3.73 -5.80
C THR A 57 19.30 3.98 -7.10
N SER A 58 18.38 3.11 -7.48
CA SER A 58 17.36 3.28 -8.51
C SER A 58 16.00 3.77 -7.95
N SER A 59 15.80 3.82 -6.63
CA SER A 59 14.51 4.14 -6.00
C SER A 59 14.09 5.59 -6.23
N GLY A 60 15.04 6.52 -6.37
CA GLY A 60 14.73 7.92 -6.62
C GLY A 60 14.02 8.17 -7.95
N PHE A 61 14.39 7.46 -9.01
CA PHE A 61 13.74 7.60 -10.32
C PHE A 61 12.35 6.95 -10.31
N VAL A 62 12.22 5.73 -9.80
CA VAL A 62 10.93 5.02 -9.71
C VAL A 62 9.98 5.75 -8.78
N SER A 63 10.43 6.16 -7.60
CA SER A 63 9.62 6.93 -6.64
C SER A 63 9.19 8.28 -7.23
N GLY A 64 10.08 8.98 -7.94
CA GLY A 64 9.77 10.23 -8.64
C GLY A 64 8.73 10.05 -9.75
N LEU A 65 8.83 8.96 -10.52
CA LEU A 65 7.81 8.58 -11.51
C LEU A 65 6.46 8.29 -10.85
N LEU A 66 6.44 7.47 -9.81
CA LEU A 66 5.20 7.14 -9.09
C LEU A 66 4.54 8.38 -8.48
N LEU A 67 5.34 9.30 -7.91
CA LEU A 67 4.84 10.59 -7.41
C LEU A 67 4.24 11.44 -8.53
N LYS A 68 4.91 11.53 -9.68
CA LYS A 68 4.46 12.33 -10.84
C LYS A 68 3.13 11.83 -11.40
N PHE A 69 2.92 10.51 -11.42
CA PHE A 69 1.65 9.91 -11.87
C PHE A 69 0.61 9.76 -10.75
N GLY A 70 0.89 10.27 -9.54
CA GLY A 70 -0.04 10.22 -8.42
C GLY A 70 -0.26 8.82 -7.85
N LEU A 71 0.71 7.92 -8.00
CA LEU A 71 0.66 6.52 -7.59
C LEU A 71 1.21 6.26 -6.17
N TYR A 72 1.20 7.27 -5.29
CA TYR A 72 1.68 7.15 -3.91
C TYR A 72 0.56 6.77 -2.94
N GLY A 73 0.93 6.17 -1.81
CA GLY A 73 -0.01 5.80 -0.74
C GLY A 73 -0.88 4.58 -1.04
N VAL A 74 -0.47 3.75 -2.00
CA VAL A 74 -1.07 2.45 -2.32
C VAL A 74 0.05 1.42 -2.44
N PRO A 75 -0.14 0.19 -1.98
CA PRO A 75 0.87 -0.87 -2.10
C PRO A 75 1.36 -1.02 -3.54
N LEU A 76 2.70 -1.15 -3.71
CA LEU A 76 3.32 -1.23 -5.03
C LEU A 76 2.74 -2.35 -5.88
N ILE A 77 2.42 -3.48 -5.26
CA ILE A 77 1.89 -4.64 -5.99
C ILE A 77 0.54 -4.34 -6.64
N VAL A 78 -0.31 -3.53 -6.00
CA VAL A 78 -1.60 -3.10 -6.58
C VAL A 78 -1.37 -2.20 -7.78
N ILE A 79 -0.41 -1.28 -7.68
CA ILE A 79 0.00 -0.40 -8.79
C ILE A 79 0.52 -1.23 -9.95
N LEU A 80 1.43 -2.17 -9.66
CA LEU A 80 2.03 -3.06 -10.66
C LEU A 80 0.97 -3.94 -11.31
N SER A 81 -0.02 -4.43 -10.55
CA SER A 81 -1.15 -5.22 -11.06
C SER A 81 -1.96 -4.43 -12.09
N LEU A 82 -2.30 -3.18 -11.79
CA LEU A 82 -3.05 -2.33 -12.71
C LEU A 82 -2.24 -1.96 -13.95
N ILE A 83 -0.97 -1.56 -13.78
CA ILE A 83 -0.09 -1.22 -14.90
C ILE A 83 0.09 -2.42 -15.84
N SER A 84 0.35 -3.61 -15.28
CA SER A 84 0.55 -4.83 -16.07
C SER A 84 -0.70 -5.22 -16.84
N LEU A 85 -1.88 -5.12 -16.21
CA LEU A 85 -3.16 -5.51 -16.80
C LEU A 85 -3.60 -4.54 -17.90
N ILE A 86 -3.52 -3.23 -17.64
CA ILE A 86 -3.84 -2.19 -18.63
C ILE A 86 -2.83 -2.23 -19.78
N GLY A 87 -1.53 -2.34 -19.45
CA GLY A 87 -0.47 -2.42 -20.44
C GLY A 87 -0.60 -3.67 -21.32
N TRP A 88 -0.95 -4.81 -20.72
CA TRP A 88 -1.21 -6.04 -21.46
C TRP A 88 -2.39 -5.89 -22.44
N LEU A 89 -3.48 -5.28 -21.99
CA LEU A 89 -4.67 -5.06 -22.81
C LEU A 89 -4.36 -4.13 -24.00
N LEU A 90 -3.72 -2.99 -23.74
CA LEU A 90 -3.32 -2.04 -24.78
C LEU A 90 -2.32 -2.64 -25.75
N SER A 91 -1.33 -3.37 -25.26
CA SER A 91 -0.33 -4.03 -26.10
C SER A 91 -0.94 -5.15 -26.95
N TYR A 92 -1.92 -5.90 -26.43
CA TYR A 92 -2.66 -6.89 -27.19
C TYR A 92 -3.44 -6.25 -28.36
N PHE A 93 -4.10 -5.11 -28.13
CA PHE A 93 -4.77 -4.36 -29.20
C PHE A 93 -3.76 -3.86 -30.23
N TYR A 94 -2.63 -3.28 -29.80
CA TYR A 94 -1.57 -2.87 -30.70
C TYR A 94 -1.11 -4.03 -31.60
N THR A 95 -0.78 -5.16 -31.02
CA THR A 95 -0.34 -6.37 -31.78
C THR A 95 -1.44 -6.89 -32.70
N SER A 96 -2.71 -6.78 -32.30
CA SER A 96 -3.84 -7.24 -33.11
C SER A 96 -4.12 -6.38 -34.36
N PHE A 97 -3.93 -5.06 -34.25
CA PHE A 97 -4.34 -4.13 -35.30
C PHE A 97 -3.18 -3.55 -36.11
N LEU A 98 -2.05 -3.24 -35.49
CA LEU A 98 -0.95 -2.55 -36.15
C LEU A 98 0.21 -3.48 -36.54
N HIS A 99 0.44 -4.51 -35.75
CA HIS A 99 1.65 -5.31 -35.90
C HIS A 99 1.62 -6.27 -37.11
N GLN A 100 0.42 -6.57 -37.64
CA GLN A 100 0.27 -7.41 -38.82
C GLN A 100 0.82 -6.76 -40.12
N ASN A 101 1.10 -5.47 -40.10
CA ASN A 101 1.56 -4.71 -41.26
C ASN A 101 3.09 -4.60 -41.35
N PHE A 102 3.82 -5.14 -40.38
CA PHE A 102 5.28 -5.08 -40.35
C PHE A 102 5.89 -6.49 -40.46
N ASP A 103 6.65 -6.71 -41.54
CA ASP A 103 7.44 -7.93 -41.67
C ASP A 103 8.56 -7.98 -40.60
N SER A 104 8.98 -9.19 -40.26
CA SER A 104 10.04 -9.42 -39.28
C SER A 104 11.35 -8.76 -39.73
N GLY A 105 11.78 -7.73 -39.00
CA GLY A 105 13.01 -7.00 -39.29
C GLY A 105 13.33 -5.99 -38.20
N ILE A 106 14.35 -5.16 -38.43
CA ILE A 106 14.79 -4.13 -37.50
C ILE A 106 13.68 -3.11 -37.19
N LEU A 107 12.86 -2.79 -38.20
CA LEU A 107 11.71 -1.90 -38.07
C LEU A 107 10.65 -2.47 -37.14
N TYR A 108 10.42 -3.78 -37.16
CA TYR A 108 9.52 -4.48 -36.26
C TYR A 108 9.87 -4.24 -34.78
N TYR A 109 11.14 -4.42 -34.42
CA TYR A 109 11.60 -4.19 -33.04
C TYR A 109 11.62 -2.71 -32.67
N LEU A 110 11.95 -1.83 -33.64
CA LEU A 110 11.96 -0.40 -33.39
C LEU A 110 10.56 0.15 -33.07
N PHE A 111 9.57 -0.17 -33.90
CA PHE A 111 8.18 0.20 -33.68
C PHE A 111 7.58 -0.52 -32.47
N GLY A 112 7.92 -1.78 -32.24
CA GLY A 112 7.52 -2.53 -31.06
C GLY A 112 8.04 -1.93 -29.76
N THR A 113 9.30 -1.48 -29.73
CA THR A 113 9.90 -0.80 -28.56
C THR A 113 9.27 0.57 -28.33
N GLY A 114 9.04 1.33 -29.40
CA GLY A 114 8.29 2.60 -29.30
C GLY A 114 6.88 2.40 -28.73
N ALA A 115 6.17 1.39 -29.21
CA ALA A 115 4.86 1.02 -28.71
C ALA A 115 4.90 0.54 -27.26
N LEU A 116 5.91 -0.24 -26.86
CA LEU A 116 6.09 -0.69 -25.46
C LEU A 116 6.22 0.50 -24.51
N ILE A 117 7.09 1.46 -24.81
CA ILE A 117 7.29 2.66 -24.01
C ILE A 117 5.99 3.48 -23.95
N PHE A 118 5.35 3.68 -25.09
CA PHE A 118 4.10 4.44 -25.19
C PHE A 118 2.97 3.80 -24.37
N VAL A 119 2.78 2.48 -24.50
CA VAL A 119 1.81 1.71 -23.73
C VAL A 119 2.11 1.77 -22.24
N LEU A 120 3.39 1.67 -21.85
CA LEU A 120 3.80 1.76 -20.45
C LEU A 120 3.45 3.13 -19.86
N VAL A 121 3.74 4.22 -20.55
CA VAL A 121 3.39 5.58 -20.09
C VAL A 121 1.89 5.76 -19.98
N ILE A 122 1.12 5.30 -20.96
CA ILE A 122 -0.35 5.37 -20.92
C ILE A 122 -0.91 4.52 -19.79
N SER A 123 -0.40 3.31 -19.58
CA SER A 123 -0.87 2.44 -18.50
C SER A 123 -0.59 3.04 -17.13
N MET A 124 0.56 3.69 -16.91
CA MET A 124 0.85 4.43 -15.69
C MET A 124 -0.14 5.60 -15.47
N TRP A 125 -0.40 6.36 -16.52
CA TRP A 125 -1.33 7.49 -16.46
C TRP A 125 -2.76 7.04 -16.15
N LEU A 126 -3.26 6.01 -16.84
CA LEU A 126 -4.58 5.43 -16.59
C LEU A 126 -4.69 4.85 -15.17
N THR A 127 -3.64 4.16 -14.72
CA THR A 127 -3.56 3.64 -13.34
C THR A 127 -3.68 4.76 -12.32
N GLY A 128 -3.00 5.90 -12.54
CA GLY A 128 -3.11 7.09 -11.70
C GLY A 128 -4.55 7.63 -11.62
N ILE A 129 -5.26 7.68 -12.74
CA ILE A 129 -6.68 8.09 -12.78
C ILE A 129 -7.56 7.13 -11.98
N ILE A 130 -7.34 5.82 -12.11
CA ILE A 130 -8.12 4.80 -11.39
C ILE A 130 -7.84 4.84 -9.88
N ILE A 131 -6.58 5.04 -9.48
CA ILE A 131 -6.19 5.07 -8.07
C ILE A 131 -6.60 6.37 -7.37
N SER A 132 -6.63 7.50 -8.09
CA SER A 132 -6.93 8.82 -7.53
C SER A 132 -8.20 8.88 -6.67
N PRO A 133 -9.38 8.39 -7.10
CA PRO A 133 -10.60 8.42 -6.28
C PRO A 133 -10.50 7.52 -5.05
N ILE A 134 -9.81 6.38 -5.15
CA ILE A 134 -9.62 5.43 -4.06
C ILE A 134 -8.74 6.07 -2.98
N ARG A 135 -7.61 6.66 -3.40
CA ARG A 135 -6.70 7.39 -2.52
C ARG A 135 -7.39 8.51 -1.76
N ASN A 136 -8.21 9.32 -2.43
CA ASN A 136 -8.93 10.43 -1.80
C ASN A 136 -9.93 9.96 -0.74
N LYS A 137 -10.48 8.76 -0.88
CA LYS A 137 -11.34 8.14 0.15
C LYS A 137 -10.51 7.59 1.30
N ILE A 138 -9.38 6.91 1.03
CA ILE A 138 -8.48 6.35 2.05
C ILE A 138 -7.79 7.47 2.83
N ALA A 139 -7.35 8.54 2.18
CA ALA A 139 -6.73 9.70 2.84
C ALA A 139 -7.69 10.43 3.79
N LYS A 140 -9.00 10.30 3.61
CA LYS A 140 -10.02 10.84 4.52
C LYS A 140 -10.27 9.94 5.73
N ILE A 141 -9.80 8.70 5.73
CA ILE A 141 -9.75 7.86 6.93
C ILE A 141 -8.64 8.46 7.78
N PRO A 142 -8.96 9.08 8.94
CA PRO A 142 -7.92 9.67 9.77
C PRO A 142 -6.93 8.54 10.10
N ARG A 143 -5.70 8.66 9.59
CA ARG A 143 -4.62 7.82 10.10
C ARG A 143 -4.64 8.06 11.60
N ARG A 144 -4.90 7.04 12.38
CA ARG A 144 -4.84 7.10 13.84
C ARG A 144 -3.38 7.32 14.23
N ASN A 145 -2.90 8.55 14.02
CA ASN A 145 -1.62 8.95 14.58
C ASN A 145 -1.76 8.80 16.10
N ALA A 146 -0.80 8.17 16.72
CA ALA A 146 -0.79 8.03 18.18
C ALA A 146 -1.08 9.38 18.85
N ALA A 147 -0.53 10.47 18.32
CA ALA A 147 -0.82 11.85 18.76
C ALA A 147 -2.31 12.24 18.69
N SER A 148 -3.13 11.68 17.82
CA SER A 148 -4.56 12.01 17.72
C SER A 148 -5.40 11.51 18.90
N ASN A 149 -4.83 10.66 19.75
CA ASN A 149 -5.49 10.17 20.96
C ASN A 149 -5.18 11.02 22.19
N ILE A 150 -4.24 11.97 22.11
CA ILE A 150 -3.94 12.91 23.20
C ILE A 150 -5.17 13.78 23.49
N GLY A 151 -5.47 13.96 24.77
CA GLY A 151 -6.65 14.68 25.26
C GLY A 151 -7.92 13.85 25.36
N LYS A 152 -7.92 12.58 24.87
CA LYS A 152 -9.07 11.69 25.02
C LYS A 152 -9.08 11.01 26.38
N ILE A 153 -10.30 10.68 26.84
CA ILE A 153 -10.51 9.94 28.08
C ILE A 153 -10.63 8.46 27.76
N ALA A 154 -9.90 7.63 28.49
CA ALA A 154 -9.91 6.18 28.37
C ALA A 154 -10.13 5.54 29.75
N VAL A 155 -10.52 4.27 29.78
CA VAL A 155 -10.77 3.50 31.00
C VAL A 155 -9.63 2.53 31.23
N VAL A 156 -9.09 2.47 32.44
CA VAL A 156 -8.03 1.56 32.82
C VAL A 156 -8.54 0.12 32.79
N ARG A 157 -7.85 -0.75 32.06
CA ARG A 157 -8.20 -2.16 31.91
C ARG A 157 -7.40 -3.09 32.87
N THR A 158 -6.16 -2.71 33.15
CA THR A 158 -5.28 -3.48 34.07
C THR A 158 -5.62 -3.20 35.53
N LEU A 159 -5.31 -4.15 36.38
CA LEU A 159 -5.56 -4.07 37.84
C LEU A 159 -4.84 -2.87 38.49
N SER A 160 -3.68 -2.51 37.95
CA SER A 160 -2.90 -1.36 38.38
C SER A 160 -2.12 -0.76 37.21
N VAL A 161 -1.78 0.49 37.31
CA VAL A 161 -0.93 1.19 36.33
C VAL A 161 0.35 1.63 37.05
N THR A 162 1.48 1.33 36.42
CA THR A 162 2.82 1.66 36.94
C THR A 162 3.63 2.40 35.85
N ASP A 163 4.87 2.72 36.16
CA ASP A 163 5.87 3.24 35.21
C ASP A 163 6.25 2.22 34.14
N LYS A 164 6.00 0.92 34.38
CA LYS A 164 6.39 -0.20 33.47
C LYS A 164 5.21 -0.90 32.81
N HIS A 165 4.04 -0.87 33.44
CA HIS A 165 2.88 -1.63 32.97
C HIS A 165 1.58 -0.86 33.16
N GLY A 166 0.71 -0.95 32.17
CA GLY A 166 -0.66 -0.42 32.20
C GLY A 166 -1.28 -0.43 30.82
N GLU A 167 -2.58 -0.69 30.77
CA GLU A 167 -3.38 -0.66 29.56
C GLU A 167 -4.70 0.04 29.82
N VAL A 168 -5.16 0.79 28.82
CA VAL A 168 -6.48 1.43 28.82
C VAL A 168 -7.25 1.03 27.59
N GLU A 169 -8.56 1.09 27.72
CA GLU A 169 -9.50 0.96 26.62
C GLU A 169 -10.06 2.32 26.26
N LEU A 170 -9.77 2.77 25.06
CA LEU A 170 -10.30 4.00 24.49
C LEU A 170 -11.51 3.66 23.62
N ASN A 171 -12.70 4.08 24.03
CA ASN A 171 -13.89 3.97 23.20
C ASN A 171 -13.95 5.17 22.24
N ASP A 172 -13.79 4.89 20.96
CA ASP A 172 -13.81 5.89 19.88
C ASP A 172 -15.03 5.74 18.95
N GLY A 173 -16.07 5.02 19.43
CA GLY A 173 -17.25 4.70 18.64
C GLY A 173 -17.13 3.47 17.74
N GLY A 174 -16.03 2.72 17.83
CA GLY A 174 -15.79 1.45 17.15
C GLY A 174 -15.64 0.28 18.13
N ALA A 175 -14.81 -0.69 17.79
CA ALA A 175 -14.55 -1.91 18.57
C ALA A 175 -13.77 -1.69 19.90
N GLY A 176 -13.42 -0.42 20.22
CA GLY A 176 -12.53 -0.07 21.32
C GLY A 176 -11.04 -0.26 20.94
N LEU A 177 -10.21 0.65 21.41
CA LEU A 177 -8.78 0.63 21.15
C LEU A 177 -8.02 0.39 22.45
N ILE A 178 -7.22 -0.68 22.52
CA ILE A 178 -6.37 -0.97 23.66
C ILE A 178 -5.04 -0.26 23.47
N LEU A 179 -4.71 0.63 24.42
CA LEU A 179 -3.49 1.44 24.38
C LEU A 179 -2.63 1.13 25.60
N LYS A 180 -1.32 1.03 25.37
CA LYS A 180 -0.35 0.91 26.47
C LYS A 180 -0.15 2.27 27.11
N ILE A 181 -0.22 2.31 28.44
CA ILE A 181 -0.04 3.52 29.23
C ILE A 181 1.07 3.40 30.25
N ARG A 182 1.55 4.54 30.71
CA ARG A 182 2.48 4.68 31.83
C ARG A 182 2.00 5.81 32.73
N SER A 183 2.16 5.65 34.04
CA SER A 183 1.89 6.69 35.03
C SER A 183 3.16 7.04 35.74
N ASP A 184 3.42 8.35 35.89
CA ASP A 184 4.54 8.83 36.72
C ASP A 184 4.24 8.69 38.24
N ILE A 185 3.00 8.38 38.57
CA ILE A 185 2.56 8.17 39.97
C ILE A 185 2.77 6.69 40.29
N ASN A 186 3.91 6.39 40.92
CA ASN A 186 4.32 5.02 41.25
C ASN A 186 3.58 4.41 42.49
N ASP A 187 2.49 5.02 42.93
CA ASP A 187 1.78 4.61 44.15
C ASP A 187 0.65 3.58 43.90
N GLY A 188 0.48 3.13 42.64
CA GLY A 188 -0.60 2.21 42.28
C GLY A 188 -2.01 2.79 42.48
N SER A 189 -2.12 4.12 42.47
CA SER A 189 -3.39 4.85 42.72
C SER A 189 -4.42 4.62 41.59
N LEU A 190 -3.96 4.28 40.38
CA LEU A 190 -4.83 3.99 39.23
C LEU A 190 -5.19 2.51 39.20
N LYS A 191 -6.49 2.19 39.35
CA LYS A 191 -7.05 0.85 39.36
C LYS A 191 -7.91 0.60 38.12
N GLN A 192 -8.22 -0.64 37.91
CA GLN A 192 -9.14 -1.06 36.86
C GLN A 192 -10.50 -0.35 37.02
N GLY A 193 -10.97 0.22 35.91
CA GLY A 193 -12.20 0.99 35.84
C GLY A 193 -12.01 2.49 35.99
N ASP A 194 -10.85 2.97 36.43
CA ASP A 194 -10.58 4.37 36.57
C ASP A 194 -10.54 5.08 35.20
N ARG A 195 -11.02 6.31 35.17
CA ARG A 195 -10.98 7.17 33.97
C ARG A 195 -9.71 7.99 33.97
N VAL A 196 -8.95 7.91 32.89
CA VAL A 196 -7.69 8.63 32.70
C VAL A 196 -7.70 9.40 31.38
N MET A 197 -7.02 10.55 31.37
CA MET A 197 -6.79 11.32 30.16
C MET A 197 -5.40 11.00 29.61
N LEU A 198 -5.31 10.80 28.31
CA LEU A 198 -4.05 10.61 27.58
C LEU A 198 -3.40 11.97 27.38
N VAL A 199 -2.24 12.20 28.01
CA VAL A 199 -1.59 13.53 28.06
C VAL A 199 -0.48 13.65 27.02
N GLU A 200 0.33 12.62 26.86
CA GLU A 200 1.51 12.64 26.03
C GLU A 200 1.75 11.25 25.40
N TYR A 201 2.26 11.25 24.17
CA TYR A 201 2.69 10.01 23.53
C TYR A 201 4.22 9.91 23.54
N LEU A 202 4.73 8.83 24.11
CA LEU A 202 6.15 8.53 24.21
C LEU A 202 6.53 7.60 23.05
N GLU A 203 7.08 8.16 21.98
CA GLU A 203 7.43 7.42 20.74
C GLU A 203 8.42 6.28 21.01
N ALA A 204 9.46 6.52 21.81
CA ALA A 204 10.50 5.52 22.09
C ALA A 204 9.97 4.24 22.75
N ALA A 205 8.87 4.34 23.52
CA ALA A 205 8.28 3.21 24.24
C ALA A 205 6.94 2.76 23.63
N ASN A 206 6.42 3.45 22.62
CA ASN A 206 5.08 3.26 22.05
C ASN A 206 4.01 3.20 23.15
N THR A 207 4.01 4.18 24.05
CA THR A 207 3.10 4.25 25.21
C THR A 207 2.60 5.67 25.42
N TYR A 208 1.47 5.79 26.14
CA TYR A 208 0.93 7.09 26.51
C TYR A 208 1.17 7.36 28.00
N ARG A 209 1.52 8.61 28.30
CA ARG A 209 1.47 9.12 29.68
C ARG A 209 0.04 9.53 29.99
N VAL A 210 -0.43 9.21 31.19
CA VAL A 210 -1.81 9.44 31.62
C VAL A 210 -1.89 10.23 32.91
N THR A 211 -3.01 10.94 33.08
CA THR A 211 -3.39 11.61 34.34
C THR A 211 -4.80 11.20 34.74
N PRO A 212 -5.08 11.00 36.04
CA PRO A 212 -6.43 10.67 36.49
C PRO A 212 -7.41 11.81 36.21
N VAL A 213 -8.60 11.44 35.72
CA VAL A 213 -9.72 12.37 35.63
C VAL A 213 -10.53 12.27 36.90
N LYS A 214 -10.51 13.35 37.73
CA LYS A 214 -11.41 13.43 38.90
C LYS A 214 -12.80 13.74 38.40
N ASP A 215 -13.72 12.80 38.57
CA ASP A 215 -15.14 13.10 38.41
C ASP A 215 -15.56 14.10 39.48
N LYS A 216 -16.15 15.21 39.02
CA LYS A 216 -16.65 16.28 39.88
C LYS A 216 -18.05 15.94 40.36
#